data_b35b701d1d59c633507b07e69dbd4a5d
#
_entry.id   b35b701d1d59c633507b07e69dbd4a5d
#
_cell.length_a   1.000
_cell.length_b   1.000
_cell.length_c   1.000
_cell.angle_alpha   90.00
_cell.angle_beta   90.00
_cell.angle_gamma   90.00
#
_symmetry.space_group_name_H-M   'P 1'
#
loop_
_entity.id
_entity.type
_entity.pdbx_description
1 polymer ?
#
loop_
_entity_poly.entity_id
_entity_poly.type
_entity_poly.pdbx_seq_one_letter_code
_entity_poly.pdbx_strand_id
1 'polypeptide(L)'
;LPLRADFTTTFGELLDHTKTAPVITELLAPLAAAAASAEGMSDEYKKLGEQVIREMPLKSLLGQMPGEQVEQLIGQLNCLLAQ
;
A
#
# COMPACT_ATOMS: atom_id res chain seq x y z
N LEU A 1 3.02 -15.00 -14.96
CA LEU A 1 1.67 -14.93 -14.39
C LEU A 1 1.30 -13.47 -14.11
N PRO A 2 0.06 -13.07 -14.45
CA PRO A 2 -0.36 -11.72 -14.11
C PRO A 2 -0.45 -11.53 -12.61
N LEU A 3 -0.08 -10.33 -12.14
CA LEU A 3 -0.21 -9.98 -10.74
C LEU A 3 -1.67 -9.95 -10.33
N ARG A 4 -1.98 -10.53 -9.20
CA ARG A 4 -3.32 -10.53 -8.65
C ARG A 4 -3.27 -10.02 -7.22
N ALA A 5 -4.16 -9.09 -6.89
CA ALA A 5 -4.26 -8.54 -5.54
C ALA A 5 -5.05 -9.49 -4.63
N ASP A 6 -4.50 -9.78 -3.46
CA ASP A 6 -5.17 -10.52 -2.40
C ASP A 6 -4.66 -10.01 -1.05
N PHE A 7 -5.10 -10.64 0.05
CA PHE A 7 -4.70 -10.20 1.38
C PHE A 7 -3.21 -10.35 1.65
N THR A 8 -2.52 -11.22 0.90
CA THR A 8 -1.08 -11.47 1.07
C THR A 8 -0.21 -10.63 0.13
N THR A 9 -0.82 -9.96 -0.85
CA THR A 9 -0.10 -9.08 -1.78
C THR A 9 0.47 -7.88 -1.01
N THR A 10 1.75 -7.60 -1.22
CA THR A 10 2.41 -6.48 -0.54
C THR A 10 2.15 -5.16 -1.25
N PHE A 11 2.27 -4.06 -0.50
CA PHE A 11 2.15 -2.73 -1.08
C PHE A 11 3.23 -2.46 -2.13
N GLY A 12 4.44 -2.99 -1.93
CA GLY A 12 5.53 -2.83 -2.89
C GLY A 12 5.21 -3.41 -4.25
N GLU A 13 4.62 -4.61 -4.27
CA GLU A 13 4.20 -5.24 -5.52
C GLU A 13 3.19 -4.38 -6.28
N LEU A 14 2.23 -3.79 -5.55
CA LEU A 14 1.21 -2.93 -6.14
C LEU A 14 1.77 -1.58 -6.57
N LEU A 15 2.76 -1.05 -5.83
CA LEU A 15 3.44 0.19 -6.21
C LEU A 15 4.31 0.03 -7.45
N ASP A 16 4.85 -1.15 -7.66
CA ASP A 16 5.67 -1.44 -8.84
C ASP A 16 4.84 -1.67 -10.09
N HIS A 17 3.52 -1.90 -9.94
CA HIS A 17 2.63 -2.10 -11.07
C HIS A 17 1.99 -0.77 -11.49
N THR A 18 2.15 -0.39 -12.76
CA THR A 18 1.72 0.93 -13.27
C THR A 18 0.23 1.20 -13.10
N LYS A 19 -0.60 0.16 -13.14
CA LYS A 19 -2.06 0.31 -13.04
C LYS A 19 -2.53 0.50 -11.61
N THR A 20 -1.85 -0.11 -10.64
CA THR A 20 -2.24 -0.03 -9.22
C THR A 20 -1.45 1.00 -8.44
N ALA A 21 -0.28 1.42 -8.93
CA ALA A 21 0.57 2.39 -8.25
C ALA A 21 -0.15 3.68 -7.85
N PRO A 22 -0.96 4.33 -8.72
CA PRO A 22 -1.67 5.56 -8.32
C PRO A 22 -2.65 5.33 -7.19
N VAL A 23 -3.37 4.20 -7.19
CA VAL A 23 -4.34 3.87 -6.15
C VAL A 23 -3.65 3.67 -4.82
N ILE A 24 -2.56 2.90 -4.81
CA ILE A 24 -1.81 2.63 -3.58
C ILE A 24 -1.11 3.89 -3.08
N THR A 25 -0.58 4.72 -3.97
CA THR A 25 0.03 6.00 -3.60
C THR A 25 -0.99 6.89 -2.88
N GLU A 26 -2.21 6.98 -3.40
CA GLU A 26 -3.29 7.73 -2.75
C GLU A 26 -3.66 7.13 -1.40
N LEU A 27 -3.75 5.81 -1.32
CA LEU A 27 -4.07 5.12 -0.06
C LEU A 27 -3.02 5.38 1.01
N LEU A 28 -1.75 5.43 0.64
CA LEU A 28 -0.64 5.64 1.57
C LEU A 28 -0.31 7.12 1.80
N ALA A 29 -0.97 8.05 1.07
CA ALA A 29 -0.69 9.47 1.19
C ALA A 29 -0.80 10.01 2.62
N PRO A 30 -1.82 9.66 3.43
CA PRO A 30 -1.88 10.12 4.82
C PRO A 30 -0.70 9.65 5.66
N LEU A 31 -0.25 8.41 5.45
CA LEU A 31 0.91 7.86 6.14
C LEU A 31 2.19 8.56 5.72
N ALA A 32 2.35 8.82 4.43
CA ALA A 32 3.50 9.54 3.89
C ALA A 32 3.54 10.98 4.42
N ALA A 33 2.39 11.65 4.50
CA ALA A 33 2.29 12.99 5.04
C ALA A 33 2.66 13.04 6.52
N ALA A 34 2.20 12.05 7.31
CA ALA A 34 2.54 11.95 8.72
C ALA A 34 4.03 11.71 8.92
N ALA A 35 4.63 10.87 8.10
CA ALA A 35 6.08 10.62 8.14
C ALA A 35 6.89 11.85 7.75
N ALA A 36 6.43 12.60 6.74
CA ALA A 36 7.11 13.81 6.29
C ALA A 36 7.06 14.92 7.34
N SER A 37 6.01 14.97 8.17
CA SER A 37 5.86 15.98 9.22
C SER A 37 6.51 15.59 10.52
N ALA A 38 7.04 14.36 10.65
CA ALA A 38 7.70 13.91 11.87
C ALA A 38 9.06 14.61 12.01
N GLU A 39 9.18 15.46 13.03
CA GLU A 39 10.41 16.17 13.30
C GLU A 39 11.46 15.25 13.92
N GLY A 40 12.72 15.46 13.58
CA GLY A 40 13.82 14.72 14.16
C GLY A 40 14.09 13.36 13.53
N MET A 41 13.32 12.96 12.53
CA MET A 41 13.59 11.72 11.79
C MET A 41 14.66 11.93 10.76
N SER A 42 15.70 11.09 10.78
CA SER A 42 16.72 11.08 9.75
C SER A 42 16.19 10.53 8.45
N ASP A 43 16.84 10.87 7.33
CA ASP A 43 16.47 10.35 6.01
C ASP A 43 16.58 8.82 5.96
N GLU A 44 17.58 8.26 6.65
CA GLU A 44 17.74 6.81 6.74
C GLU A 44 16.52 6.15 7.41
N TYR A 45 16.02 6.78 8.47
CA TYR A 45 14.85 6.28 9.19
C TYR A 45 13.60 6.32 8.31
N LYS A 46 13.44 7.40 7.52
CA LYS A 46 12.32 7.53 6.59
C LYS A 46 12.39 6.47 5.50
N LYS A 47 13.56 6.20 4.95
CA LYS A 47 13.76 5.15 3.94
C LYS A 47 13.43 3.77 4.49
N LEU A 48 13.84 3.51 5.74
CA LEU A 48 13.54 2.24 6.39
C LEU A 48 12.02 2.07 6.55
N GLY A 49 11.33 3.14 6.96
CA GLY A 49 9.87 3.13 7.07
C GLY A 49 9.18 2.85 5.73
N GLU A 50 9.64 3.46 4.65
CA GLU A 50 9.13 3.21 3.31
C GLU A 50 9.33 1.74 2.91
N GLN A 51 10.49 1.18 3.20
CA GLN A 51 10.78 -0.22 2.89
C GLN A 51 9.87 -1.17 3.67
N VAL A 52 9.64 -0.87 4.94
CA VAL A 52 8.73 -1.67 5.79
C VAL A 52 7.32 -1.64 5.20
N ILE A 53 6.83 -0.47 4.79
CA ILE A 53 5.52 -0.32 4.18
C ILE A 53 5.43 -1.15 2.88
N ARG A 54 6.47 -1.10 2.05
CA ARG A 54 6.49 -1.86 0.80
C ARG A 54 6.39 -3.36 1.04
N GLU A 55 6.93 -3.85 2.14
CA GLU A 55 6.91 -5.27 2.48
C GLU A 55 5.65 -5.71 3.20
N MET A 56 4.81 -4.75 3.64
CA MET A 56 3.57 -5.06 4.35
C MET A 56 2.51 -5.61 3.39
N PRO A 57 1.83 -6.72 3.76
CA PRO A 57 0.72 -7.23 2.97
C PRO A 57 -0.55 -6.41 3.20
N LEU A 58 -1.50 -6.51 2.25
CA LEU A 58 -2.78 -5.81 2.36
C LEU A 58 -3.55 -6.18 3.64
N LYS A 59 -3.38 -7.39 4.15
CA LYS A 59 -4.04 -7.83 5.38
C LYS A 59 -3.67 -6.96 6.58
N SER A 60 -2.55 -6.24 6.53
CA SER A 60 -2.15 -5.32 7.60
C SER A 60 -3.15 -4.18 7.78
N LEU A 61 -3.95 -3.87 6.75
CA LEU A 61 -4.99 -2.85 6.83
C LEU A 61 -6.19 -3.30 7.66
N LEU A 62 -6.34 -4.60 7.92
CA LEU A 62 -7.50 -5.11 8.67
C LEU A 62 -7.57 -4.55 10.09
N GLY A 63 -6.44 -4.14 10.66
CA GLY A 63 -6.41 -3.51 11.96
C GLY A 63 -6.82 -2.04 11.95
N GLN A 64 -6.90 -1.40 10.77
CA GLN A 64 -7.21 0.02 10.62
C GLN A 64 -8.47 0.28 9.82
N MET A 65 -8.91 -0.70 9.01
CA MET A 65 -10.09 -0.59 8.15
C MET A 65 -10.99 -1.81 8.36
N PRO A 66 -12.32 -1.63 8.24
CA PRO A 66 -13.23 -2.78 8.22
C PRO A 66 -12.85 -3.76 7.11
N GLY A 67 -13.01 -5.06 7.37
CA GLY A 67 -12.68 -6.09 6.39
C GLY A 67 -13.39 -5.92 5.05
N GLU A 68 -14.65 -5.44 5.09
CA GLU A 68 -15.42 -5.15 3.88
C GLU A 68 -14.76 -4.11 2.99
N GLN A 69 -14.16 -3.06 3.60
CA GLN A 69 -13.47 -2.03 2.84
C GLN A 69 -12.18 -2.57 2.22
N VAL A 70 -11.48 -3.45 2.93
CA VAL A 70 -10.28 -4.08 2.39
C VAL A 70 -10.66 -5.00 1.21
N GLU A 71 -11.75 -5.76 1.33
CA GLU A 71 -12.23 -6.60 0.24
C GLU A 71 -12.63 -5.77 -0.98
N GLN A 72 -13.28 -4.63 -0.78
CA GLN A 72 -13.62 -3.72 -1.87
C GLN A 72 -12.38 -3.17 -2.55
N LEU A 73 -11.37 -2.82 -1.77
CA LEU A 73 -10.08 -2.34 -2.31
C LEU A 73 -9.41 -3.43 -3.15
N ILE A 74 -9.39 -4.65 -2.64
CA ILE A 74 -8.81 -5.79 -3.36
C ILE A 74 -9.55 -6.02 -4.69
N GLY A 75 -10.88 -5.97 -4.67
CA GLY A 75 -11.69 -6.09 -5.87
C GLY A 75 -11.39 -4.99 -6.89
N GLN A 76 -11.25 -3.76 -6.42
CA GLN A 76 -10.90 -2.62 -7.27
C GLN A 76 -9.52 -2.81 -7.90
N LEU A 77 -8.54 -3.25 -7.12
CA LEU A 77 -7.19 -3.50 -7.61
C LEU A 77 -7.18 -4.60 -8.67
N ASN A 78 -7.94 -5.67 -8.46
CA ASN A 78 -8.04 -6.76 -9.42
C ASN A 78 -8.72 -6.31 -10.72
N CYS A 79 -9.69 -5.40 -10.63
CA CYS A 79 -10.30 -4.81 -11.83
C CYS A 79 -9.27 -4.03 -12.64
N LEU A 80 -8.42 -3.27 -11.97
CA LEU A 80 -7.36 -2.51 -12.63
C LEU A 80 -6.31 -3.44 -13.24
N LEU A 81 -5.96 -4.51 -12.54
CA LEU A 81 -4.98 -5.48 -13.02
C LEU A 81 -5.48 -6.29 -14.21
N ALA A 82 -6.80 -6.42 -14.32
CA ALA A 82 -7.42 -7.15 -15.43
C ALA A 82 -7.54 -6.33 -16.71
N GLN A 83 -7.31 -5.02 -16.64
CA GLN A 83 -7.42 -4.13 -17.80
C GLN A 83 -6.23 -4.26 -18.74
#